data_ea418263f530f57bd2854afc1578e7e0
#
_entry.id   ea418263f530f57bd2854afc1578e7e0
#
_cell.length_a   1.000
_cell.length_b   1.000
_cell.length_c   1.000
_cell.angle_alpha   90.00
_cell.angle_beta   90.00
_cell.angle_gamma   90.00
#
_symmetry.space_group_name_H-M   'P 1'
#
loop_
_entity.id
_entity.type
_entity.pdbx_description
1 polymer ?
#
loop_
_entity_poly.entity_id
_entity_poly.type
_entity_poly.pdbx_seq_one_letter_code
_entity_poly.pdbx_strand_id
1 'polypeptide(L)'
;MTTAPRPDPRAFRERLLAREPLLGTFMKTPSAHNTEIIGGLGFDFVVLDEEHAPWDRGTLDMGLLAARAFGTAGIVRIARPDPTSILSVLDDGAIGIMAPHVDSAQKARDIVSWSHYQGGSRGLGIGRGGEYGARGADHVPFADKTTTVIAMIEDRKAIEAIDEIAAVPGVDCLFLGRGDLGLSLRNAKGAAPTLTEAVKIVSAAARKHDKPLAAVVPAMASDEAKWLIGLGVTAMMVLSDQGFMRQAAAAALSEFKSAYGRGEI
;
A
#
# COMPACT_ATOMS: atom_id res chain seq x y z
N MET A 1 -28.18 7.39 -6.67
CA MET A 1 -27.35 7.43 -5.47
C MET A 1 -26.57 8.73 -5.49
N THR A 2 -26.88 9.67 -4.60
CA THR A 2 -26.09 10.89 -4.41
C THR A 2 -24.80 10.45 -3.69
N THR A 3 -23.71 10.30 -4.43
CA THR A 3 -22.41 10.04 -3.83
C THR A 3 -21.96 11.30 -3.09
N ALA A 4 -21.70 11.18 -1.80
CA ALA A 4 -20.99 12.24 -1.08
C ALA A 4 -19.71 12.61 -1.84
N PRO A 5 -19.30 13.89 -1.86
CA PRO A 5 -18.05 14.28 -2.51
C PRO A 5 -16.90 13.47 -1.91
N ARG A 6 -16.09 12.87 -2.78
CA ARG A 6 -14.93 12.08 -2.34
C ARG A 6 -13.91 12.99 -1.67
N PRO A 7 -13.24 12.51 -0.62
CA PRO A 7 -12.08 13.23 -0.07
C PRO A 7 -11.01 13.45 -1.15
N ASP A 8 -10.30 14.56 -1.07
CA ASP A 8 -9.14 14.80 -1.92
C ASP A 8 -8.11 13.67 -1.69
N PRO A 9 -7.64 12.97 -2.72
CA PRO A 9 -6.64 11.90 -2.57
C PRO A 9 -5.36 12.39 -1.86
N ARG A 10 -5.08 13.70 -1.91
CA ARG A 10 -3.96 14.32 -1.21
C ARG A 10 -4.14 14.38 0.31
N ALA A 11 -5.36 14.19 0.82
CA ALA A 11 -5.63 14.03 2.24
C ALA A 11 -5.41 12.60 2.75
N PHE A 12 -4.95 11.66 1.89
CA PHE A 12 -4.78 10.25 2.25
C PHE A 12 -3.90 10.08 3.49
N ARG A 13 -2.73 10.74 3.53
CA ARG A 13 -1.82 10.66 4.69
C ARG A 13 -2.50 11.12 5.98
N GLU A 14 -3.21 12.24 5.95
CA GLU A 14 -3.92 12.79 7.11
C GLU A 14 -5.00 11.81 7.62
N ARG A 15 -5.81 11.25 6.71
CA ARG A 15 -6.83 10.26 7.02
C ARG A 15 -6.23 8.97 7.58
N LEU A 16 -5.11 8.51 7.00
CA LEU A 16 -4.38 7.32 7.46
C LEU A 16 -3.86 7.53 8.89
N LEU A 17 -3.21 8.66 9.16
CA LEU A 17 -2.69 9.02 10.48
C LEU A 17 -3.82 9.20 11.52
N ALA A 18 -4.99 9.70 11.09
CA ALA A 18 -6.20 9.77 11.91
C ALA A 18 -6.86 8.39 12.14
N ARG A 19 -6.33 7.33 11.55
CA ARG A 19 -6.88 5.95 11.63
C ARG A 19 -8.31 5.83 11.13
N GLU A 20 -8.68 6.64 10.14
CA GLU A 20 -9.94 6.42 9.45
C GLU A 20 -9.94 5.02 8.80
N PRO A 21 -11.09 4.31 8.79
CA PRO A 21 -11.21 3.09 8.00
C PRO A 21 -11.02 3.41 6.51
N LEU A 22 -9.97 2.88 5.91
CA LEU A 22 -9.62 3.09 4.51
C LEU A 22 -9.63 1.75 3.77
N LEU A 23 -10.27 1.74 2.59
CA LEU A 23 -10.35 0.57 1.72
C LEU A 23 -9.45 0.73 0.50
N GLY A 24 -8.56 -0.23 0.28
CA GLY A 24 -7.67 -0.27 -0.87
C GLY A 24 -7.60 -1.63 -1.55
N THR A 25 -6.83 -1.70 -2.63
CA THR A 25 -6.50 -2.95 -3.31
C THR A 25 -5.17 -2.84 -4.05
N PHE A 26 -4.54 -3.99 -4.35
CA PHE A 26 -3.40 -4.05 -5.24
C PHE A 26 -3.83 -3.99 -6.70
N MET A 27 -3.12 -3.20 -7.50
CA MET A 27 -3.23 -3.16 -8.96
C MET A 27 -2.05 -3.94 -9.54
N LYS A 28 -2.32 -5.14 -10.04
CA LYS A 28 -1.32 -6.06 -10.58
C LYS A 28 -1.35 -6.16 -12.11
N THR A 29 -2.37 -5.60 -12.74
CA THR A 29 -2.44 -5.48 -14.19
C THR A 29 -2.02 -4.06 -14.59
N PRO A 30 -0.98 -3.88 -15.41
CA PRO A 30 -0.53 -2.57 -15.87
C PRO A 30 -1.55 -1.93 -16.85
N SER A 31 -2.67 -1.48 -16.29
CA SER A 31 -3.79 -0.92 -17.05
C SER A 31 -4.42 0.26 -16.30
N ALA A 32 -4.45 1.42 -16.96
CA ALA A 32 -5.18 2.57 -16.47
C ALA A 32 -6.68 2.28 -16.30
N HIS A 33 -7.28 1.49 -17.20
CA HIS A 33 -8.71 1.15 -17.13
C HIS A 33 -9.08 0.39 -15.86
N ASN A 34 -8.22 -0.55 -15.42
CA ASN A 34 -8.48 -1.26 -14.16
C ASN A 34 -8.45 -0.29 -12.98
N THR A 35 -7.52 0.66 -12.98
CA THR A 35 -7.41 1.69 -11.94
C THR A 35 -8.62 2.63 -11.95
N GLU A 36 -9.11 3.02 -13.15
CA GLU A 36 -10.33 3.81 -13.30
C GLU A 36 -11.55 3.09 -12.75
N ILE A 37 -11.71 1.78 -13.05
CA ILE A 37 -12.83 0.97 -12.57
C ILE A 37 -12.82 0.94 -11.04
N ILE A 38 -11.69 0.58 -10.43
CA ILE A 38 -11.54 0.51 -8.96
C ILE A 38 -11.76 1.88 -8.31
N GLY A 39 -11.13 2.91 -8.85
CA GLY A 39 -11.34 4.28 -8.40
C GLY A 39 -12.81 4.70 -8.54
N GLY A 40 -13.45 4.40 -9.69
CA GLY A 40 -14.86 4.65 -9.96
C GLY A 40 -15.81 4.02 -8.94
N LEU A 41 -15.48 2.87 -8.38
CA LEU A 41 -16.25 2.18 -7.35
C LEU A 41 -16.15 2.84 -5.96
N GLY A 42 -15.16 3.69 -5.70
CA GLY A 42 -15.04 4.42 -4.44
C GLY A 42 -13.99 3.88 -3.48
N PHE A 43 -13.02 3.11 -3.95
CA PHE A 43 -11.86 2.75 -3.14
C PHE A 43 -11.08 4.00 -2.74
N ASP A 44 -10.65 4.09 -1.48
CA ASP A 44 -9.90 5.24 -0.96
C ASP A 44 -8.50 5.32 -1.56
N PHE A 45 -7.87 4.16 -1.79
CA PHE A 45 -6.54 4.08 -2.36
C PHE A 45 -6.35 2.81 -3.20
N VAL A 46 -5.37 2.88 -4.09
CA VAL A 46 -4.84 1.74 -4.84
C VAL A 46 -3.33 1.65 -4.65
N VAL A 47 -2.79 0.44 -4.65
CA VAL A 47 -1.36 0.18 -4.62
C VAL A 47 -0.95 -0.43 -5.95
N LEU A 48 -0.28 0.36 -6.81
CA LEU A 48 0.31 -0.13 -8.04
C LEU A 48 1.56 -0.94 -7.66
N ASP A 49 1.59 -2.20 -8.09
CA ASP A 49 2.50 -3.20 -7.58
C ASP A 49 3.68 -3.43 -8.53
N GLU A 50 4.73 -2.62 -8.40
CA GLU A 50 5.94 -2.75 -9.23
C GLU A 50 6.81 -3.95 -8.80
N GLU A 51 6.63 -4.47 -7.59
CA GLU A 51 7.43 -5.59 -7.09
C GLU A 51 7.00 -6.94 -7.69
N HIS A 52 5.70 -7.24 -7.70
CA HIS A 52 5.18 -8.53 -8.12
C HIS A 52 4.27 -8.47 -9.35
N ALA A 53 4.34 -7.39 -10.11
CA ALA A 53 3.60 -7.23 -11.34
C ALA A 53 4.44 -6.44 -12.38
N PRO A 54 4.17 -6.62 -13.68
CA PRO A 54 5.01 -6.09 -14.75
C PRO A 54 4.74 -4.61 -15.04
N TRP A 55 4.60 -3.78 -13.99
CA TRP A 55 4.54 -2.35 -14.16
C TRP A 55 5.90 -1.80 -14.57
N ASP A 56 5.91 -0.90 -15.53
CA ASP A 56 7.06 -0.09 -15.90
C ASP A 56 6.72 1.41 -15.65
N ARG A 57 7.72 2.27 -15.80
CA ARG A 57 7.53 3.70 -15.53
C ARG A 57 6.41 4.33 -16.37
N GLY A 58 6.25 3.93 -17.63
CA GLY A 58 5.21 4.47 -18.51
C GLY A 58 3.81 4.03 -18.10
N THR A 59 3.66 2.76 -17.74
CA THR A 59 2.39 2.22 -17.27
C THR A 59 2.05 2.72 -15.86
N LEU A 60 3.04 2.89 -14.96
CA LEU A 60 2.86 3.52 -13.65
C LEU A 60 2.36 4.95 -13.78
N ASP A 61 2.95 5.75 -14.69
CA ASP A 61 2.51 7.13 -14.98
C ASP A 61 1.03 7.17 -15.36
N MET A 62 0.58 6.27 -16.23
CA MET A 62 -0.82 6.16 -16.65
C MET A 62 -1.73 5.67 -15.51
N GLY A 63 -1.30 4.71 -14.72
CA GLY A 63 -2.05 4.22 -13.56
C GLY A 63 -2.23 5.29 -12.49
N LEU A 64 -1.20 6.08 -12.20
CA LEU A 64 -1.25 7.20 -11.26
C LEU A 64 -2.16 8.33 -11.78
N LEU A 65 -2.13 8.60 -13.09
CA LEU A 65 -3.04 9.55 -13.71
C LEU A 65 -4.50 9.10 -13.57
N ALA A 66 -4.78 7.82 -13.80
CA ALA A 66 -6.10 7.24 -13.66
C ALA A 66 -6.60 7.34 -12.19
N ALA A 67 -5.76 6.98 -11.21
CA ALA A 67 -6.09 7.14 -9.80
C ALA A 67 -6.45 8.60 -9.44
N ARG A 68 -5.61 9.55 -9.90
CA ARG A 68 -5.85 10.98 -9.73
C ARG A 68 -7.17 11.45 -10.36
N ALA A 69 -7.48 11.00 -11.58
CA ALA A 69 -8.69 11.38 -12.31
C ALA A 69 -9.98 10.97 -11.58
N PHE A 70 -9.93 9.85 -10.86
CA PHE A 70 -11.07 9.33 -10.09
C PHE A 70 -11.04 9.70 -8.59
N GLY A 71 -10.11 10.56 -8.17
CA GLY A 71 -10.03 10.99 -6.76
C GLY A 71 -9.63 9.87 -5.80
N THR A 72 -8.85 8.89 -6.27
CA THR A 72 -8.34 7.77 -5.48
C THR A 72 -6.85 7.98 -5.22
N ALA A 73 -6.37 7.74 -4.01
CA ALA A 73 -4.94 7.88 -3.70
C ALA A 73 -4.13 6.77 -4.38
N GLY A 74 -3.23 7.15 -5.28
CA GLY A 74 -2.29 6.23 -5.93
C GLY A 74 -1.01 6.07 -5.11
N ILE A 75 -0.80 4.90 -4.53
CA ILE A 75 0.43 4.48 -3.83
C ILE A 75 1.17 3.54 -4.75
N VAL A 76 2.51 3.55 -4.72
CA VAL A 76 3.30 2.56 -5.47
C VAL A 76 4.04 1.65 -4.49
N ARG A 77 3.84 0.33 -4.62
CA ARG A 77 4.77 -0.62 -4.04
C ARG A 77 5.97 -0.70 -4.96
N ILE A 78 7.06 -0.07 -4.53
CA ILE A 78 8.30 -0.01 -5.30
C ILE A 78 8.98 -1.38 -5.38
N ALA A 79 9.60 -1.70 -6.52
CA ALA A 79 10.31 -2.97 -6.71
C ALA A 79 11.52 -3.10 -5.78
N ARG A 80 12.15 -1.98 -5.44
CA ARG A 80 13.29 -1.92 -4.51
C ARG A 80 13.29 -0.58 -3.75
N PRO A 81 13.55 -0.60 -2.44
CA PRO A 81 13.68 0.63 -1.67
C PRO A 81 15.05 1.28 -1.91
N ASP A 82 15.16 2.04 -2.99
CA ASP A 82 16.32 2.85 -3.34
C ASP A 82 15.91 4.28 -3.72
N PRO A 83 16.85 5.27 -3.66
CA PRO A 83 16.51 6.68 -3.88
C PRO A 83 15.96 6.96 -5.28
N THR A 84 16.39 6.23 -6.30
CA THR A 84 15.96 6.44 -7.70
C THR A 84 14.53 5.97 -7.91
N SER A 85 14.19 4.77 -7.42
CA SER A 85 12.85 4.21 -7.49
C SER A 85 11.85 5.10 -6.76
N ILE A 86 12.18 5.54 -5.54
CA ILE A 86 11.33 6.43 -4.73
C ILE A 86 11.13 7.79 -5.42
N LEU A 87 12.21 8.43 -5.87
CA LEU A 87 12.15 9.71 -6.59
C LEU A 87 11.24 9.60 -7.82
N SER A 88 11.44 8.56 -8.62
CA SER A 88 10.72 8.37 -9.88
C SER A 88 9.21 8.35 -9.67
N VAL A 89 8.71 7.49 -8.78
CA VAL A 89 7.26 7.33 -8.57
C VAL A 89 6.61 8.54 -7.91
N LEU A 90 7.33 9.23 -7.02
CA LEU A 90 6.83 10.45 -6.38
C LEU A 90 6.79 11.63 -7.35
N ASP A 91 7.73 11.73 -8.28
CA ASP A 91 7.72 12.75 -9.34
C ASP A 91 6.62 12.48 -10.37
N ASP A 92 6.33 11.20 -10.67
CA ASP A 92 5.21 10.78 -11.50
C ASP A 92 3.84 10.96 -10.81
N GLY A 93 3.83 11.40 -9.54
CA GLY A 93 2.62 11.84 -8.83
C GLY A 93 1.99 10.82 -7.89
N ALA A 94 2.73 9.80 -7.48
CA ALA A 94 2.30 8.95 -6.37
C ALA A 94 2.10 9.78 -5.09
N ILE A 95 1.03 9.50 -4.36
CA ILE A 95 0.73 10.13 -3.06
C ILE A 95 1.61 9.53 -1.96
N GLY A 96 2.20 8.37 -2.21
CA GLY A 96 3.11 7.73 -1.29
C GLY A 96 3.73 6.48 -1.89
N ILE A 97 4.57 5.87 -1.09
CA ILE A 97 5.23 4.61 -1.41
C ILE A 97 4.90 3.53 -0.38
N MET A 98 4.88 2.29 -0.83
CA MET A 98 4.93 1.10 0.01
C MET A 98 6.29 0.44 -0.24
N ALA A 99 7.16 0.45 0.77
CA ALA A 99 8.51 -0.07 0.66
C ALA A 99 8.57 -1.52 1.16
N PRO A 100 8.93 -2.48 0.31
CA PRO A 100 9.07 -3.88 0.72
C PRO A 100 10.32 -4.10 1.57
N HIS A 101 10.32 -5.22 2.31
CA HIS A 101 11.48 -5.72 3.04
C HIS A 101 12.13 -4.71 3.99
N VAL A 102 11.33 -3.95 4.74
CA VAL A 102 11.87 -3.02 5.77
C VAL A 102 12.24 -3.83 7.01
N ASP A 103 13.48 -4.26 7.07
CA ASP A 103 14.01 -5.21 8.06
C ASP A 103 14.89 -4.57 9.16
N SER A 104 15.05 -3.24 9.13
CA SER A 104 15.85 -2.49 10.10
C SER A 104 15.43 -1.02 10.21
N ALA A 105 15.68 -0.42 11.35
CA ALA A 105 15.43 1.01 11.56
C ALA A 105 16.30 1.89 10.64
N GLN A 106 17.52 1.45 10.29
CA GLN A 106 18.36 2.20 9.36
C GLN A 106 17.71 2.25 7.97
N LYS A 107 17.26 1.11 7.43
CA LYS A 107 16.57 1.06 6.16
C LYS A 107 15.29 1.91 6.16
N ALA A 108 14.55 1.90 7.26
CA ALA A 108 13.37 2.76 7.42
C ALA A 108 13.74 4.25 7.37
N ARG A 109 14.82 4.67 8.06
CA ARG A 109 15.33 6.06 8.01
C ARG A 109 15.78 6.46 6.60
N ASP A 110 16.47 5.58 5.90
CA ASP A 110 16.93 5.84 4.54
C ASP A 110 15.75 6.07 3.59
N ILE A 111 14.73 5.21 3.66
CA ILE A 111 13.49 5.35 2.88
C ILE A 111 12.78 6.67 3.17
N VAL A 112 12.63 7.03 4.45
CA VAL A 112 12.04 8.31 4.85
C VAL A 112 12.85 9.48 4.28
N SER A 113 14.19 9.44 4.41
CA SER A 113 15.08 10.46 3.87
C SER A 113 14.92 10.63 2.36
N TRP A 114 14.87 9.55 1.61
CA TRP A 114 14.69 9.57 0.14
C TRP A 114 13.30 10.02 -0.31
N SER A 115 12.30 9.97 0.59
CA SER A 115 10.92 10.35 0.31
C SER A 115 10.62 11.83 0.56
N HIS A 116 11.43 12.53 1.36
CA HIS A 116 11.18 13.89 1.81
C HIS A 116 12.27 14.86 1.38
N TYR A 117 11.88 16.11 1.15
CA TYR A 117 12.79 17.21 0.83
C TYR A 117 13.43 17.81 2.08
N GLN A 118 12.60 18.28 3.03
CA GLN A 118 13.08 18.94 4.26
C GLN A 118 13.50 17.88 5.28
N GLY A 119 14.74 17.94 5.69
CA GLY A 119 15.34 16.95 6.58
C GLY A 119 15.61 15.59 5.91
N GLY A 120 15.38 15.49 4.60
CA GLY A 120 15.64 14.34 3.76
C GLY A 120 16.65 14.62 2.64
N SER A 121 16.70 13.72 1.68
CA SER A 121 17.61 13.77 0.54
C SER A 121 16.91 13.58 -0.82
N ARG A 122 15.57 13.72 -0.88
CA ARG A 122 14.82 13.66 -2.14
C ARG A 122 15.28 14.77 -3.08
N GLY A 123 15.64 14.40 -4.33
CA GLY A 123 15.96 15.34 -5.38
C GLY A 123 14.75 16.17 -5.80
N LEU A 124 14.95 17.48 -6.08
CA LEU A 124 13.87 18.36 -6.52
C LEU A 124 13.60 18.19 -8.00
N GLY A 125 12.43 17.65 -8.34
CA GLY A 125 11.87 17.56 -9.68
C GLY A 125 10.54 18.31 -9.78
N ILE A 126 10.21 18.79 -10.98
CA ILE A 126 8.95 19.48 -11.27
C ILE A 126 8.05 18.65 -12.20
N GLY A 127 7.88 17.37 -11.85
CA GLY A 127 6.96 16.45 -12.55
C GLY A 127 5.50 16.66 -12.16
N ARG A 128 4.67 15.63 -12.40
CA ARG A 128 3.24 15.64 -12.02
C ARG A 128 3.04 15.85 -10.52
N GLY A 129 3.91 15.31 -9.66
CA GLY A 129 3.87 15.52 -8.21
C GLY A 129 3.95 17.01 -7.82
N GLY A 130 4.69 17.81 -8.59
CA GLY A 130 4.79 19.26 -8.45
C GLY A 130 3.86 20.07 -9.33
N GLU A 131 2.84 19.43 -9.94
CA GLU A 131 1.89 20.05 -10.87
C GLU A 131 2.61 20.81 -12.01
N TYR A 132 3.71 20.21 -12.50
CA TYR A 132 4.54 20.77 -13.57
C TYR A 132 5.04 22.20 -13.29
N GLY A 133 5.32 22.51 -12.03
CA GLY A 133 5.82 23.82 -11.57
C GLY A 133 4.73 24.81 -11.15
N ALA A 134 3.45 24.49 -11.30
CA ALA A 134 2.36 25.41 -10.94
C ALA A 134 2.31 25.72 -9.43
N ARG A 135 2.87 24.87 -8.56
CA ARG A 135 2.94 25.12 -7.10
C ARG A 135 4.04 26.11 -6.70
N GLY A 136 5.05 26.33 -7.54
CA GLY A 136 6.14 27.24 -7.20
C GLY A 136 6.80 26.90 -5.86
N ALA A 137 6.95 27.87 -4.99
CA ALA A 137 7.58 27.70 -3.67
C ALA A 137 6.81 26.80 -2.70
N ASP A 138 5.50 26.60 -2.91
CA ASP A 138 4.67 25.76 -2.05
C ASP A 138 4.85 24.27 -2.34
N HIS A 139 5.59 23.89 -3.39
CA HIS A 139 5.76 22.48 -3.76
C HIS A 139 6.42 21.66 -2.64
N VAL A 140 7.54 22.11 -2.13
CA VAL A 140 8.30 21.36 -1.10
C VAL A 140 7.49 21.14 0.18
N PRO A 141 6.94 22.17 0.85
CA PRO A 141 6.17 21.94 2.07
C PRO A 141 4.90 21.14 1.82
N PHE A 142 4.27 21.31 0.65
CA PHE A 142 3.10 20.52 0.29
C PHE A 142 3.45 19.03 0.09
N ALA A 143 4.50 18.74 -0.68
CA ALA A 143 4.92 17.36 -0.94
C ALA A 143 5.31 16.65 0.36
N ASP A 144 6.10 17.29 1.23
CA ASP A 144 6.49 16.71 2.52
C ASP A 144 5.29 16.47 3.45
N LYS A 145 4.24 17.29 3.35
CA LYS A 145 3.00 17.10 4.11
C LYS A 145 2.16 15.92 3.58
N THR A 146 2.16 15.69 2.28
CA THR A 146 1.25 14.73 1.62
C THR A 146 1.89 13.36 1.33
N THR A 147 3.22 13.31 1.15
CA THR A 147 3.94 12.06 0.87
C THR A 147 3.77 11.09 2.03
N THR A 148 3.30 9.88 1.71
CA THR A 148 3.05 8.80 2.67
C THR A 148 4.11 7.72 2.54
N VAL A 149 4.72 7.31 3.65
CA VAL A 149 5.70 6.22 3.71
C VAL A 149 5.11 5.02 4.46
N ILE A 150 4.85 3.94 3.73
CA ILE A 150 4.34 2.68 4.28
C ILE A 150 5.48 1.66 4.29
N ALA A 151 5.85 1.17 5.47
CA ALA A 151 6.89 0.16 5.64
C ALA A 151 6.26 -1.24 5.67
N MET A 152 6.64 -2.14 4.74
CA MET A 152 6.21 -3.53 4.76
C MET A 152 7.06 -4.34 5.74
N ILE A 153 6.36 -5.01 6.64
CA ILE A 153 6.94 -5.89 7.67
C ILE A 153 6.66 -7.33 7.23
N GLU A 154 7.64 -7.94 6.59
CA GLU A 154 7.49 -9.23 5.93
C GLU A 154 8.71 -10.16 6.07
N ASP A 155 9.70 -9.71 6.81
CA ASP A 155 10.89 -10.49 7.14
C ASP A 155 10.96 -10.84 8.63
N ARG A 156 11.53 -12.00 8.95
CA ARG A 156 11.83 -12.36 10.33
C ARG A 156 12.66 -11.29 11.05
N LYS A 157 13.69 -10.75 10.38
CA LYS A 157 14.53 -9.69 10.92
C LYS A 157 13.73 -8.44 11.27
N ALA A 158 12.69 -8.12 10.50
CA ALA A 158 11.80 -7.02 10.79
C ALA A 158 11.06 -7.23 12.13
N ILE A 159 10.69 -8.47 12.46
CA ILE A 159 10.05 -8.77 13.76
C ILE A 159 11.01 -8.55 14.91
N GLU A 160 12.27 -8.91 14.75
CA GLU A 160 13.33 -8.71 15.75
C GLU A 160 13.62 -7.20 15.99
N ALA A 161 13.49 -6.37 14.93
CA ALA A 161 13.75 -4.93 14.93
C ALA A 161 12.48 -4.06 14.97
N ILE A 162 11.29 -4.65 15.17
CA ILE A 162 10.02 -3.95 14.92
C ILE A 162 9.82 -2.72 15.79
N ASP A 163 10.27 -2.75 17.02
CA ASP A 163 10.15 -1.61 17.94
C ASP A 163 10.97 -0.42 17.46
N GLU A 164 12.19 -0.69 16.96
CA GLU A 164 13.07 0.33 16.40
C GLU A 164 12.55 0.86 15.05
N ILE A 165 12.00 -0.01 14.19
CA ILE A 165 11.40 0.36 12.91
C ILE A 165 10.19 1.27 13.14
N ALA A 166 9.29 0.85 14.02
CA ALA A 166 8.08 1.60 14.36
C ALA A 166 8.39 2.96 15.00
N ALA A 167 9.50 3.08 15.72
CA ALA A 167 9.94 4.34 16.34
C ALA A 167 10.47 5.36 15.33
N VAL A 168 10.76 4.99 14.08
CA VAL A 168 11.34 5.90 13.09
C VAL A 168 10.34 7.02 12.74
N PRO A 169 10.71 8.30 12.96
CA PRO A 169 9.90 9.42 12.51
C PRO A 169 9.80 9.43 10.97
N GLY A 170 8.60 9.71 10.44
CA GLY A 170 8.37 9.74 8.99
C GLY A 170 7.95 8.39 8.39
N VAL A 171 8.08 7.26 9.10
CA VAL A 171 7.29 6.06 8.79
C VAL A 171 5.86 6.34 9.22
N ASP A 172 4.93 6.37 8.28
CA ASP A 172 3.54 6.74 8.55
C ASP A 172 2.66 5.52 8.87
N CYS A 173 2.97 4.36 8.31
CA CYS A 173 2.17 3.15 8.48
C CYS A 173 3.05 1.89 8.40
N LEU A 174 2.70 0.86 9.16
CA LEU A 174 3.27 -0.47 9.02
C LEU A 174 2.29 -1.35 8.24
N PHE A 175 2.74 -1.97 7.16
CA PHE A 175 1.96 -2.94 6.40
C PHE A 175 2.35 -4.36 6.79
N LEU A 176 1.37 -5.19 7.13
CA LEU A 176 1.56 -6.59 7.48
C LEU A 176 1.69 -7.45 6.20
N GLY A 177 2.91 -7.68 5.74
CA GLY A 177 3.23 -8.54 4.59
C GLY A 177 3.19 -10.03 4.94
N ARG A 178 1.99 -10.53 5.32
CA ARG A 178 1.81 -11.84 5.97
C ARG A 178 2.18 -13.04 5.11
N GLY A 179 2.13 -12.91 3.79
CA GLY A 179 2.56 -13.97 2.85
C GLY A 179 4.05 -14.27 3.02
N ASP A 180 4.87 -13.27 2.76
CA ASP A 180 6.33 -13.38 2.81
C ASP A 180 6.83 -13.52 4.25
N LEU A 181 6.20 -12.83 5.22
CA LEU A 181 6.49 -13.04 6.63
C LEU A 181 6.32 -14.51 7.03
N GLY A 182 5.20 -15.13 6.64
CA GLY A 182 4.94 -16.54 6.93
C GLY A 182 5.99 -17.46 6.28
N LEU A 183 6.45 -17.15 5.07
CA LEU A 183 7.52 -17.88 4.40
C LEU A 183 8.87 -17.68 5.11
N SER A 184 9.19 -16.44 5.44
CA SER A 184 10.43 -16.05 6.14
C SER A 184 10.54 -16.74 7.53
N LEU A 185 9.44 -16.79 8.27
CA LEU A 185 9.39 -17.46 9.58
C LEU A 185 9.54 -18.98 9.46
N ARG A 186 8.90 -19.63 8.47
CA ARG A 186 9.04 -21.08 8.24
C ARG A 186 10.46 -21.47 7.81
N ASN A 187 11.14 -20.63 7.07
CA ASN A 187 12.51 -20.87 6.60
C ASN A 187 13.58 -20.49 7.63
N ALA A 188 13.19 -19.97 8.79
CA ALA A 188 14.11 -19.54 9.82
C ALA A 188 14.87 -20.72 10.42
N LYS A 189 16.19 -20.56 10.58
CA LYS A 189 17.01 -21.49 11.38
C LYS A 189 16.88 -21.08 12.85
N GLY A 190 16.42 -22.01 13.69
CA GLY A 190 16.22 -21.79 15.14
C GLY A 190 14.79 -21.37 15.48
N ALA A 191 14.58 -20.99 16.76
CA ALA A 191 13.27 -20.57 17.24
C ALA A 191 12.78 -19.31 16.54
N ALA A 192 11.53 -19.34 16.06
CA ALA A 192 10.86 -18.22 15.46
C ALA A 192 9.40 -18.19 15.97
N PRO A 193 8.78 -17.02 16.09
CA PRO A 193 7.37 -16.93 16.44
C PRO A 193 6.51 -17.54 15.32
N THR A 194 5.31 -17.97 15.65
CA THR A 194 4.28 -18.28 14.66
C THR A 194 3.86 -17.00 13.94
N LEU A 195 3.27 -17.11 12.76
CA LEU A 195 2.76 -15.95 12.03
C LEU A 195 1.76 -15.13 12.87
N THR A 196 0.89 -15.80 13.62
CA THR A 196 -0.08 -15.14 14.51
C THR A 196 0.61 -14.36 15.63
N GLU A 197 1.66 -14.91 16.24
CA GLU A 197 2.45 -14.21 17.25
C GLU A 197 3.20 -13.02 16.65
N ALA A 198 3.83 -13.20 15.49
CA ALA A 198 4.52 -12.13 14.79
C ALA A 198 3.59 -10.95 14.45
N VAL A 199 2.38 -11.22 13.95
CA VAL A 199 1.38 -10.17 13.69
C VAL A 199 0.98 -9.44 14.98
N LYS A 200 0.81 -10.15 16.09
CA LYS A 200 0.54 -9.53 17.41
C LYS A 200 1.70 -8.66 17.89
N ILE A 201 2.95 -9.10 17.67
CA ILE A 201 4.16 -8.33 18.01
C ILE A 201 4.17 -7.03 17.22
N VAL A 202 3.94 -7.08 15.90
CA VAL A 202 3.87 -5.87 15.06
C VAL A 202 2.74 -4.95 15.50
N SER A 203 1.55 -5.50 15.80
CA SER A 203 0.42 -4.71 16.30
C SER A 203 0.73 -4.01 17.64
N ALA A 204 1.44 -4.67 18.54
CA ALA A 204 1.85 -4.08 19.81
C ALA A 204 2.86 -2.93 19.61
N ALA A 205 3.85 -3.11 18.74
CA ALA A 205 4.82 -2.08 18.39
C ALA A 205 4.15 -0.87 17.69
N ALA A 206 3.25 -1.13 16.73
CA ALA A 206 2.48 -0.09 16.07
C ALA A 206 1.70 0.77 17.07
N ARG A 207 1.04 0.13 18.04
CA ARG A 207 0.29 0.82 19.10
C ARG A 207 1.18 1.63 20.02
N LYS A 208 2.34 1.05 20.42
CA LYS A 208 3.34 1.72 21.27
C LYS A 208 3.89 3.00 20.65
N HIS A 209 4.12 2.98 19.33
CA HIS A 209 4.72 4.09 18.58
C HIS A 209 3.70 4.91 17.79
N ASP A 210 2.41 4.74 18.09
CA ASP A 210 1.30 5.48 17.47
C ASP A 210 1.26 5.36 15.93
N LYS A 211 1.59 4.18 15.37
CA LYS A 211 1.57 3.92 13.93
C LYS A 211 0.27 3.25 13.50
N PRO A 212 -0.40 3.74 12.44
CA PRO A 212 -1.43 3.01 11.73
C PRO A 212 -0.95 1.65 11.23
N LEU A 213 -1.88 0.71 11.09
CA LEU A 213 -1.64 -0.60 10.50
C LEU A 213 -2.43 -0.78 9.22
N ALA A 214 -1.79 -1.38 8.23
CA ALA A 214 -2.41 -1.83 7.00
C ALA A 214 -2.21 -3.34 6.78
N ALA A 215 -3.15 -3.98 6.11
CA ALA A 215 -3.06 -5.39 5.75
C ALA A 215 -3.92 -5.70 4.52
N VAL A 216 -3.64 -6.82 3.84
CA VAL A 216 -4.48 -7.35 2.76
C VAL A 216 -5.21 -8.61 3.23
N VAL A 217 -6.48 -8.75 2.82
CA VAL A 217 -7.32 -9.91 3.11
C VAL A 217 -8.01 -10.43 1.84
N PRO A 218 -8.41 -11.71 1.79
CA PRO A 218 -9.15 -12.24 0.66
C PRO A 218 -10.60 -11.72 0.58
N ALA A 219 -11.19 -11.34 1.72
CA ALA A 219 -12.54 -10.79 1.80
C ALA A 219 -12.76 -10.06 3.12
N MET A 220 -13.51 -8.96 3.11
CA MET A 220 -13.86 -8.22 4.33
C MET A 220 -14.76 -9.00 5.28
N ALA A 221 -15.57 -9.94 4.76
CA ALA A 221 -16.42 -10.80 5.57
C ALA A 221 -15.68 -11.95 6.27
N SER A 222 -14.38 -12.14 6.00
CA SER A 222 -13.59 -13.22 6.58
C SER A 222 -13.33 -13.02 8.08
N ASP A 223 -13.16 -14.12 8.80
CA ASP A 223 -12.76 -14.06 10.22
C ASP A 223 -11.35 -13.48 10.39
N GLU A 224 -10.50 -13.62 9.37
CA GLU A 224 -9.19 -13.00 9.30
C GLU A 224 -9.29 -11.46 9.27
N ALA A 225 -10.21 -10.90 8.48
CA ALA A 225 -10.44 -9.46 8.46
C ALA A 225 -10.92 -8.95 9.83
N LYS A 226 -11.86 -9.64 10.45
CA LYS A 226 -12.34 -9.31 11.81
C LYS A 226 -11.21 -9.34 12.85
N TRP A 227 -10.37 -10.37 12.78
CA TRP A 227 -9.22 -10.50 13.67
C TRP A 227 -8.20 -9.35 13.49
N LEU A 228 -7.88 -8.99 12.26
CA LEU A 228 -6.96 -7.88 11.96
C LEU A 228 -7.53 -6.53 12.40
N ILE A 229 -8.83 -6.29 12.18
CA ILE A 229 -9.52 -5.08 12.69
C ILE A 229 -9.41 -5.04 14.23
N GLY A 230 -9.62 -6.16 14.91
CA GLY A 230 -9.44 -6.28 16.36
C GLY A 230 -8.02 -6.00 16.85
N LEU A 231 -7.02 -6.15 15.98
CA LEU A 231 -5.62 -5.81 16.25
C LEU A 231 -5.28 -4.34 15.93
N GLY A 232 -6.21 -3.57 15.35
CA GLY A 232 -6.04 -2.16 15.07
C GLY A 232 -5.66 -1.84 13.61
N VAL A 233 -5.88 -2.77 12.67
CA VAL A 233 -5.74 -2.48 11.23
C VAL A 233 -6.90 -1.59 10.81
N THR A 234 -6.59 -0.42 10.26
CA THR A 234 -7.56 0.57 9.76
C THR A 234 -7.46 0.80 8.26
N ALA A 235 -6.30 0.59 7.65
CA ALA A 235 -6.15 0.59 6.21
C ALA A 235 -6.20 -0.86 5.67
N MET A 236 -7.39 -1.27 5.23
CA MET A 236 -7.62 -2.64 4.78
C MET A 236 -7.57 -2.72 3.26
N MET A 237 -6.78 -3.64 2.74
CA MET A 237 -6.77 -3.96 1.33
C MET A 237 -7.51 -5.28 1.09
N VAL A 238 -8.20 -5.39 -0.03
CA VAL A 238 -8.90 -6.61 -0.43
C VAL A 238 -8.37 -7.08 -1.77
N LEU A 239 -7.88 -8.32 -1.83
CA LEU A 239 -7.45 -8.98 -3.07
C LEU A 239 -6.45 -8.16 -3.91
N SER A 240 -6.67 -8.19 -5.21
CA SER A 240 -6.10 -7.37 -6.27
C SER A 240 -7.11 -7.28 -7.42
N ASP A 241 -6.89 -6.42 -8.39
CA ASP A 241 -7.70 -6.35 -9.63
C ASP A 241 -7.80 -7.71 -10.32
N GLN A 242 -6.69 -8.45 -10.42
CA GLN A 242 -6.68 -9.83 -10.95
C GLN A 242 -7.49 -10.79 -10.07
N GLY A 243 -7.43 -10.62 -8.76
CA GLY A 243 -8.19 -11.42 -7.80
C GLY A 243 -9.70 -11.23 -7.97
N PHE A 244 -10.15 -9.98 -8.10
CA PHE A 244 -11.56 -9.67 -8.37
C PHE A 244 -12.01 -10.25 -9.71
N MET A 245 -11.24 -10.07 -10.77
CA MET A 245 -11.54 -10.61 -12.10
C MET A 245 -11.68 -12.15 -12.06
N ARG A 246 -10.72 -12.82 -11.42
CA ARG A 246 -10.73 -14.28 -11.29
C ARG A 246 -11.97 -14.78 -10.52
N GLN A 247 -12.32 -14.14 -9.42
CA GLN A 247 -13.49 -14.52 -8.62
C GLN A 247 -14.79 -14.33 -9.41
N ALA A 248 -14.98 -13.19 -10.06
CA ALA A 248 -16.18 -12.93 -10.86
C ALA A 248 -16.31 -13.90 -12.04
N ALA A 249 -15.22 -14.15 -12.75
CA ALA A 249 -15.20 -15.11 -13.87
C ALA A 249 -15.46 -16.55 -13.41
N ALA A 250 -14.92 -16.97 -12.26
CA ALA A 250 -15.19 -18.29 -11.70
C ALA A 250 -16.65 -18.47 -11.28
N ALA A 251 -17.26 -17.43 -10.69
CA ALA A 251 -18.67 -17.43 -10.35
C ALA A 251 -19.55 -17.59 -11.61
N ALA A 252 -19.32 -16.79 -12.64
CA ALA A 252 -20.06 -16.86 -13.91
C ALA A 252 -19.90 -18.25 -14.58
N LEU A 253 -18.70 -18.81 -14.56
CA LEU A 253 -18.46 -20.18 -15.08
C LEU A 253 -19.24 -21.24 -14.28
N SER A 254 -19.28 -21.12 -12.96
CA SER A 254 -20.05 -22.02 -12.10
C SER A 254 -21.55 -21.93 -12.38
N GLU A 255 -22.10 -20.72 -12.51
CA GLU A 255 -23.51 -20.50 -12.87
C GLU A 255 -23.83 -21.11 -14.24
N PHE A 256 -22.95 -20.91 -15.24
CA PHE A 256 -23.12 -21.52 -16.56
C PHE A 256 -23.14 -23.04 -16.49
N LYS A 257 -22.19 -23.68 -15.78
CA LYS A 257 -22.14 -25.12 -15.62
C LYS A 257 -23.40 -25.65 -14.95
N SER A 258 -23.89 -24.99 -13.90
CA SER A 258 -25.13 -25.34 -13.23
C SER A 258 -26.33 -25.25 -14.16
N ALA A 259 -26.47 -24.19 -14.95
CA ALA A 259 -27.60 -23.99 -15.85
C ALA A 259 -27.67 -25.02 -16.99
N TYR A 260 -26.54 -25.53 -17.45
CA TYR A 260 -26.45 -26.47 -18.57
C TYR A 260 -26.14 -27.91 -18.15
N GLY A 261 -26.15 -28.23 -16.87
CA GLY A 261 -25.91 -29.59 -16.36
C GLY A 261 -24.52 -30.13 -16.69
N ARG A 262 -23.51 -29.26 -16.89
CA ARG A 262 -22.14 -29.69 -17.13
C ARG A 262 -21.45 -29.93 -15.78
N GLY A 263 -21.06 -31.18 -15.52
CA GLY A 263 -20.26 -31.54 -14.35
C GLY A 263 -18.91 -30.80 -14.25
N GLU A 264 -18.27 -30.88 -13.09
CA GLU A 264 -16.90 -30.39 -12.92
C GLU A 264 -15.94 -31.11 -13.89
N ILE A 265 -15.10 -30.33 -14.58
CA ILE A 265 -14.00 -30.84 -15.41
C ILE A 265 -12.78 -30.99 -14.51
#